data_2525ff9f4646795406ae4444b5575e71
#
_entry.id   2525ff9f4646795406ae4444b5575e71
#
_cell.length_a   1.000
_cell.length_b   1.000
_cell.length_c   1.000
_cell.angle_alpha   90.00
_cell.angle_beta   90.00
_cell.angle_gamma   90.00
#
_symmetry.space_group_name_H-M   'P 1'
#
loop_
_entity.id
_entity.type
_entity.pdbx_description
1 polymer ?
#
loop_
_entity_poly.entity_id
_entity_poly.type
_entity_poly.pdbx_seq_one_letter_code
_entity_poly.pdbx_strand_id
1 'polypeptide(L)'
;MNALDLKTKNGKTIIDIGLAPILDRNVDITVVDVGARGGMHELPASYAKHAQWIGFEPNPDEHKKIVTHTTDAEKAGIIPPKWKRETVEQVALWNEPGVRDLYVSSGTAATSL
;
A
#
# COMPACT_ATOMS: atom_id res chain seq x y z
N MET A 1 11.51 11.47 10.62
CA MET A 1 11.70 10.00 10.66
C MET A 1 10.39 9.34 11.09
N ASN A 2 9.91 8.39 10.31
CA ASN A 2 8.75 7.58 10.68
C ASN A 2 9.18 6.57 11.77
N ALA A 3 8.30 6.27 12.73
CA ALA A 3 8.57 5.23 13.75
C ALA A 3 8.90 3.86 13.13
N LEU A 4 8.37 3.57 11.93
CA LEU A 4 8.65 2.34 11.19
C LEU A 4 10.09 2.26 10.67
N ASP A 5 10.78 3.38 10.60
CA ASP A 5 12.16 3.44 10.12
C ASP A 5 13.20 3.29 11.25
N LEU A 6 12.77 3.23 12.51
CA LEU A 6 13.67 3.00 13.64
C LEU A 6 14.29 1.61 13.52
N LYS A 7 15.61 1.56 13.63
CA LYS A 7 16.39 0.33 13.51
C LYS A 7 17.17 0.04 14.78
N THR A 8 17.33 -1.24 15.08
CA THR A 8 18.27 -1.68 16.13
C THR A 8 19.71 -1.53 15.68
N LYS A 9 20.67 -1.78 16.60
CA LYS A 9 22.10 -1.83 16.29
C LYS A 9 22.43 -2.81 15.16
N ASN A 10 21.63 -3.85 14.97
CA ASN A 10 21.82 -4.87 13.93
C ASN A 10 21.12 -4.51 12.61
N GLY A 11 20.57 -3.31 12.48
CA GLY A 11 19.92 -2.83 11.27
C GLY A 11 18.48 -3.38 11.06
N LYS A 12 17.92 -4.11 12.01
CA LYS A 12 16.53 -4.58 11.93
C LYS A 12 15.57 -3.46 12.33
N THR A 13 14.44 -3.37 11.64
CA THR A 13 13.36 -2.45 12.01
C THR A 13 12.61 -2.97 13.23
N ILE A 14 11.86 -2.06 13.88
CA ILE A 14 10.96 -2.46 14.98
C ILE A 14 9.91 -3.45 14.48
N ILE A 15 9.43 -3.27 13.24
CA ILE A 15 8.47 -4.21 12.63
C ILE A 15 9.11 -5.59 12.46
N ASP A 16 10.34 -5.67 12.00
CA ASP A 16 11.04 -6.96 11.84
C ASP A 16 11.11 -7.73 13.16
N ILE A 17 11.43 -7.03 14.24
CA ILE A 17 11.56 -7.64 15.59
C ILE A 17 10.20 -8.04 16.14
N GLY A 18 9.22 -7.13 16.10
CA GLY A 18 7.90 -7.36 16.66
C GLY A 18 7.10 -8.43 15.93
N LEU A 19 7.33 -8.58 14.62
CA LEU A 19 6.58 -9.50 13.78
C LEU A 19 7.32 -10.81 13.49
N ALA A 20 8.61 -10.91 13.78
CA ALA A 20 9.37 -12.12 13.50
C ALA A 20 8.72 -13.40 14.05
N PRO A 21 8.21 -13.44 15.31
CA PRO A 21 7.53 -14.62 15.82
C PRO A 21 6.25 -14.98 15.06
N ILE A 22 5.58 -13.99 14.48
CA ILE A 22 4.36 -14.19 13.68
C ILE A 22 4.73 -14.69 12.28
N LEU A 23 5.72 -14.08 11.66
CA LEU A 23 6.20 -14.44 10.32
C LEU A 23 6.75 -15.87 10.28
N ASP A 24 7.42 -16.29 11.35
CA ASP A 24 7.98 -17.65 11.46
C ASP A 24 6.90 -18.73 11.60
N ARG A 25 5.65 -18.36 11.87
CA ARG A 25 4.52 -19.29 12.02
C ARG A 25 3.72 -19.52 10.74
N ASN A 26 4.16 -19.00 9.58
CA ASN A 26 3.41 -19.09 8.33
C ASN A 26 2.00 -18.52 8.43
N VAL A 27 1.82 -17.43 9.16
CA VAL A 27 0.52 -16.76 9.28
C VAL A 27 0.25 -15.98 8.00
N ASP A 28 -0.96 -16.11 7.44
CA ASP A 28 -1.42 -15.28 6.34
C ASP A 28 -1.71 -13.87 6.84
N ILE A 29 -1.01 -12.90 6.26
CA ILE A 29 -1.18 -11.49 6.60
C ILE A 29 -1.78 -10.78 5.39
N THR A 30 -2.83 -10.01 5.62
CA THR A 30 -3.44 -9.17 4.59
C THR A 30 -3.36 -7.71 5.02
N VAL A 31 -2.78 -6.88 4.16
CA VAL A 31 -2.77 -5.43 4.31
C VAL A 31 -3.83 -4.85 3.40
N VAL A 32 -4.77 -4.13 3.96
CA VAL A 32 -5.84 -3.45 3.22
C VAL A 32 -5.51 -1.96 3.19
N ASP A 33 -5.37 -1.42 1.99
CA ASP A 33 -5.03 -0.02 1.76
C ASP A 33 -6.22 0.69 1.13
N VAL A 34 -6.91 1.46 1.93
CA VAL A 34 -8.09 2.24 1.50
C VAL A 34 -7.62 3.60 0.99
N GLY A 35 -7.97 3.92 -0.26
CA GLY A 35 -7.42 5.10 -0.91
C GLY A 35 -5.96 4.90 -1.26
N ALA A 36 -5.68 3.87 -2.07
CA ALA A 36 -4.33 3.38 -2.35
C ALA A 36 -3.54 4.27 -3.33
N ARG A 37 -4.00 5.48 -3.60
CA ARG A 37 -3.31 6.42 -4.49
C ARG A 37 -1.81 6.50 -4.18
N GLY A 38 -1.00 6.37 -5.21
CA GLY A 38 0.45 6.39 -5.08
C GLY A 38 1.08 5.07 -4.63
N GLY A 39 0.29 4.07 -4.26
CA GLY A 39 0.79 2.80 -3.75
C GLY A 39 1.24 2.85 -2.29
N MET A 40 1.73 1.74 -1.79
CA MET A 40 2.22 1.61 -0.42
C MET A 40 3.73 1.40 -0.43
N HIS A 41 4.48 2.32 0.13
CA HIS A 41 5.95 2.26 0.16
C HIS A 41 6.54 2.24 1.57
N GLU A 42 5.71 2.42 2.59
CA GLU A 42 6.16 2.64 3.97
C GLU A 42 6.55 1.36 4.71
N LEU A 43 6.06 0.21 4.25
CA LEU A 43 6.34 -1.06 4.93
C LEU A 43 7.64 -1.68 4.44
N PRO A 44 8.46 -2.26 5.34
CA PRO A 44 9.71 -2.90 4.94
C PRO A 44 9.50 -4.11 4.04
N ALA A 45 10.45 -4.36 3.14
CA ALA A 45 10.41 -5.52 2.25
C ALA A 45 10.36 -6.86 3.02
N SER A 46 11.01 -6.92 4.17
CA SER A 46 10.98 -8.09 5.05
C SER A 46 9.59 -8.46 5.54
N TYR A 47 8.72 -7.45 5.72
CA TYR A 47 7.32 -7.68 6.05
C TYR A 47 6.48 -7.98 4.80
N ALA A 48 6.64 -7.18 3.77
CA ALA A 48 5.82 -7.25 2.56
C ALA A 48 5.88 -8.62 1.88
N LYS A 49 7.05 -9.27 1.87
CA LYS A 49 7.22 -10.60 1.25
C LYS A 49 6.35 -11.69 1.89
N HIS A 50 5.83 -11.47 3.10
CA HIS A 50 4.95 -12.40 3.81
C HIS A 50 3.48 -11.99 3.74
N ALA A 51 3.17 -10.86 3.13
CA ALA A 51 1.83 -10.28 3.15
C ALA A 51 1.20 -10.20 1.77
N GLN A 52 -0.13 -10.30 1.73
CA GLN A 52 -0.93 -9.92 0.59
C GLN A 52 -1.34 -8.46 0.77
N TRP A 53 -1.13 -7.64 -0.24
CA TRP A 53 -1.59 -6.25 -0.26
C TRP A 53 -2.82 -6.13 -1.16
N ILE A 54 -3.88 -5.55 -0.63
CA ILE A 54 -5.11 -5.27 -1.37
C ILE A 54 -5.35 -3.77 -1.28
N GLY A 55 -5.17 -3.08 -2.41
CA GLY A 55 -5.42 -1.65 -2.51
C GLY A 55 -6.79 -1.36 -3.14
N PHE A 56 -7.42 -0.29 -2.69
CA PHE A 56 -8.67 0.21 -3.24
C PHE A 56 -8.46 1.65 -3.69
N GLU A 57 -8.50 1.89 -4.99
CA GLU A 57 -8.33 3.21 -5.59
C GLU A 57 -9.42 3.46 -6.64
N PRO A 58 -10.40 4.35 -6.36
CA PRO A 58 -11.52 4.58 -7.27
C PRO A 58 -11.16 5.41 -8.51
N ASN A 59 -10.12 6.24 -8.46
CA ASN A 59 -9.73 7.06 -9.60
C ASN A 59 -9.09 6.20 -10.68
N PRO A 60 -9.63 6.16 -11.92
CA PRO A 60 -9.12 5.29 -12.97
C PRO A 60 -7.66 5.55 -13.32
N ASP A 61 -7.24 6.82 -13.37
CA ASP A 61 -5.87 7.18 -13.74
C ASP A 61 -4.88 6.78 -12.65
N GLU A 62 -5.25 7.01 -11.39
CA GLU A 62 -4.40 6.64 -10.25
C GLU A 62 -4.32 5.11 -10.07
N HIS A 63 -5.44 4.41 -10.27
CA HIS A 63 -5.47 2.94 -10.30
C HIS A 63 -4.51 2.40 -11.38
N LYS A 64 -4.60 2.95 -12.58
CA LYS A 64 -3.73 2.55 -13.70
C LYS A 64 -2.25 2.75 -13.37
N LYS A 65 -1.89 3.86 -12.75
CA LYS A 65 -0.50 4.13 -12.34
C LYS A 65 0.02 3.07 -11.37
N ILE A 66 -0.80 2.63 -10.42
CA ILE A 66 -0.40 1.58 -9.49
C ILE A 66 -0.19 0.26 -10.23
N VAL A 67 -1.15 -0.15 -11.05
CA VAL A 67 -1.11 -1.42 -11.78
C VAL A 67 0.06 -1.49 -12.75
N THR A 68 0.38 -0.37 -13.40
CA THR A 68 1.48 -0.29 -14.39
C THR A 68 2.83 0.07 -13.79
N HIS A 69 2.90 0.25 -12.46
CA HIS A 69 4.12 0.68 -11.76
C HIS A 69 4.69 1.99 -12.30
N THR A 70 3.80 2.95 -12.53
CA THR A 70 4.15 4.29 -13.03
C THR A 70 3.69 5.40 -12.10
N THR A 71 3.61 5.13 -10.80
CA THR A 71 3.29 6.15 -9.79
C THR A 71 4.37 7.23 -9.75
N ASP A 72 4.06 8.40 -9.23
CA ASP A 72 5.02 9.49 -9.12
C ASP A 72 6.23 9.09 -8.26
N ALA A 73 6.00 8.32 -7.20
CA ALA A 73 7.06 7.80 -6.36
C ALA A 73 7.99 6.85 -7.14
N GLU A 74 7.44 5.95 -7.92
CA GLU A 74 8.21 5.02 -8.74
C GLU A 74 9.02 5.74 -9.83
N LYS A 75 8.41 6.75 -10.46
CA LYS A 75 9.12 7.61 -11.42
C LYS A 75 10.25 8.40 -10.78
N ALA A 76 10.13 8.72 -9.50
CA ALA A 76 11.18 9.39 -8.72
C ALA A 76 12.27 8.42 -8.21
N GLY A 77 12.17 7.14 -8.55
CA GLY A 77 13.16 6.14 -8.18
C GLY A 77 12.88 5.39 -6.89
N ILE A 78 11.72 5.59 -6.28
CA ILE A 78 11.32 4.81 -5.10
C ILE A 78 10.84 3.44 -5.56
N ILE A 79 11.49 2.39 -5.04
CA ILE A 79 11.14 1.02 -5.37
C ILE A 79 10.09 0.53 -4.36
N PRO A 80 8.88 0.15 -4.82
CA PRO A 80 7.87 -0.38 -3.90
C PRO A 80 8.30 -1.73 -3.34
N PRO A 81 7.85 -2.10 -2.14
CA PRO A 81 8.12 -3.42 -1.60
C PRO A 81 7.46 -4.50 -2.45
N LYS A 82 8.11 -5.64 -2.56
CA LYS A 82 7.56 -6.78 -3.28
C LYS A 82 6.66 -7.60 -2.36
N TRP A 83 5.37 -7.53 -2.58
CA TRP A 83 4.36 -8.26 -1.82
C TRP A 83 4.31 -9.74 -2.23
N LYS A 84 3.89 -10.60 -1.31
CA LYS A 84 3.61 -12.00 -1.62
C LYS A 84 2.52 -12.12 -2.69
N ARG A 85 1.47 -11.31 -2.57
CA ARG A 85 0.43 -11.10 -3.57
C ARG A 85 0.00 -9.64 -3.55
N GLU A 86 -0.36 -9.13 -4.70
CA GLU A 86 -0.75 -7.73 -4.88
C GLU A 86 -2.01 -7.66 -5.72
N THR A 87 -3.03 -6.99 -5.21
CA THR A 87 -4.28 -6.76 -5.91
C THR A 87 -4.70 -5.31 -5.71
N VAL A 88 -5.11 -4.65 -6.79
CA VAL A 88 -5.61 -3.28 -6.73
C VAL A 88 -6.97 -3.25 -7.40
N GLU A 89 -7.99 -2.87 -6.65
CA GLU A 89 -9.35 -2.76 -7.15
C GLU A 89 -9.71 -1.31 -7.43
N GLN A 90 -10.32 -1.07 -8.60
CA GLN A 90 -10.79 0.27 -8.97
C GLN A 90 -12.16 0.53 -8.36
N VAL A 91 -12.22 0.54 -7.05
CA VAL A 91 -13.46 0.80 -6.29
C VAL A 91 -13.15 1.64 -5.07
N ALA A 92 -14.16 2.36 -4.58
CA ALA A 92 -14.12 3.00 -3.28
C ALA A 92 -14.85 2.12 -2.27
N LEU A 93 -14.33 2.05 -1.05
CA LEU A 93 -15.03 1.38 0.04
C LEU A 93 -16.08 2.33 0.61
N TRP A 94 -17.28 1.81 0.80
CA TRP A 94 -18.43 2.54 1.33
C TRP A 94 -19.25 1.63 2.25
N ASN A 95 -20.17 2.20 2.99
CA ASN A 95 -20.99 1.43 3.94
C ASN A 95 -22.11 0.60 3.31
N GLU A 96 -22.35 0.78 2.00
CA GLU A 96 -23.35 0.03 1.25
C GLU A 96 -22.88 -0.14 -0.20
N PRO A 97 -23.31 -1.21 -0.89
CA PRO A 97 -23.01 -1.38 -2.30
C PRO A 97 -23.76 -0.35 -3.15
N GLY A 98 -23.16 0.04 -4.27
CA GLY A 98 -23.78 0.97 -5.21
C GLY A 98 -22.77 1.67 -6.09
N VAL A 99 -23.26 2.59 -6.89
CA VAL A 99 -22.47 3.47 -7.75
C VAL A 99 -22.68 4.90 -7.31
N ARG A 100 -21.57 5.65 -7.19
CA ARG A 100 -21.58 7.06 -6.81
C ARG A 100 -20.68 7.85 -7.73
N ASP A 101 -20.93 9.15 -7.80
CA ASP A 101 -20.05 10.06 -8.52
C ASP A 101 -18.72 10.23 -7.78
N LEU A 102 -17.65 10.21 -8.53
CA LEU A 102 -16.31 10.48 -8.01
C LEU A 102 -15.90 11.89 -8.36
N TYR A 103 -15.65 12.70 -7.34
CA TYR A 103 -15.21 14.09 -7.51
C TYR A 103 -13.69 14.16 -7.47
N VAL A 104 -13.09 14.58 -8.57
CA VAL A 104 -11.63 14.70 -8.71
C VAL A 104 -11.24 16.17 -8.67
N SER A 105 -10.44 16.54 -7.68
CA SER A 105 -9.94 17.92 -7.55
C SER A 105 -8.81 18.15 -8.56
N SER A 106 -8.92 19.20 -9.36
CA SER A 106 -7.86 19.59 -10.28
C SER A 106 -6.65 20.12 -9.51
N GLY A 107 -5.46 19.68 -9.89
CA GLY A 107 -4.19 20.16 -9.31
C GLY A 107 -3.93 19.72 -7.88
N THR A 108 -4.74 18.84 -7.30
CA THR A 108 -4.52 18.30 -5.96
C THR A 108 -4.40 16.78 -5.97
N ALA A 109 -3.87 16.23 -4.89
CA ALA A 109 -3.78 14.80 -4.70
C ALA A 109 -5.09 14.18 -4.19
N ALA A 110 -6.08 14.99 -3.82
CA ALA A 110 -7.30 14.52 -3.18
C ALA A 110 -8.38 14.15 -4.19
N THR A 111 -9.07 13.05 -3.93
CA THR A 111 -10.34 12.69 -4.56
C THR A 111 -11.34 12.39 -3.47
N SER A 112 -12.63 12.62 -3.74
CA SER A 112 -13.70 12.34 -2.77
C SER A 112 -14.95 11.80 -3.44
N LEU A 113 -15.74 11.13 -2.67
CA LEU A 113 -17.06 10.64 -3.07
C LEU A 113 -18.16 11.64 -2.71
#